data_2fd3d721b4aff68aa494ac66b49e2cbc
#
_entry.id   2fd3d721b4aff68aa494ac66b49e2cbc
#
_cell.length_a   1.000
_cell.length_b   1.000
_cell.length_c   1.000
_cell.angle_alpha   90.00
_cell.angle_beta   90.00
_cell.angle_gamma   90.00
#
_symmetry.space_group_name_H-M   'P 1'
#
loop_
_entity.id
_entity.type
_entity.pdbx_description
1 polymer ?
#
loop_
_entity_poly.entity_id
_entity_poly.type
_entity_poly.pdbx_seq_one_letter_code
_entity_poly.pdbx_strand_id
1 'polypeptide(L)'
;MSEQSSKQIRSMVTSDGNIEISIATVEIPTPSENEVLVKIEASPINPSDLGLLVSFAADFDSLSVTGSGDATVAKMKINPALIGALKGRVGQSMPIGNEGAGVVVDAGVNAKGLIGKTVGVAGGAMYSLYRCLPATSCLVMNEGTSSA
;
A
#
# COMPACT_ATOMS: atom_id res chain seq x y z
N MET A 1 -19.21 15.76 -4.88
CA MET A 1 -17.84 15.89 -5.43
C MET A 1 -17.13 14.59 -5.14
N SER A 2 -16.71 13.86 -6.16
CA SER A 2 -15.93 12.64 -5.97
C SER A 2 -14.60 13.01 -5.31
N GLU A 3 -14.19 12.28 -4.27
CA GLU A 3 -12.85 12.40 -3.72
C GLU A 3 -11.85 12.19 -4.86
N GLN A 4 -11.07 13.21 -5.19
CA GLN A 4 -10.06 13.14 -6.25
C GLN A 4 -8.72 12.61 -5.73
N SER A 5 -8.60 12.41 -4.41
CA SER A 5 -7.36 11.98 -3.77
C SER A 5 -7.59 10.85 -2.77
N SER A 6 -6.57 10.04 -2.60
CA SER A 6 -6.50 8.88 -1.73
C SER A 6 -5.29 8.97 -0.81
N LYS A 7 -5.23 8.11 0.19
CA LYS A 7 -4.08 7.95 1.09
C LYS A 7 -3.39 6.61 0.82
N GLN A 8 -2.08 6.63 0.92
CA GLN A 8 -1.25 5.46 0.70
C GLN A 8 -0.05 5.49 1.66
N ILE A 9 0.22 4.38 2.34
CA ILE A 9 1.42 4.24 3.14
C ILE A 9 2.60 3.92 2.22
N ARG A 10 3.71 4.63 2.42
CA ARG A 10 4.92 4.51 1.62
C ARG A 10 6.15 4.35 2.49
N SER A 11 7.14 3.66 1.94
CA SER A 11 8.44 3.44 2.57
C SER A 11 9.53 4.06 1.70
N MET A 12 10.50 4.71 2.33
CA MET A 12 11.64 5.33 1.66
C MET A 12 12.91 5.14 2.46
N VAL A 13 14.01 4.87 1.79
CA VAL A 13 15.34 4.96 2.38
C VAL A 13 15.83 6.40 2.21
N THR A 14 16.16 7.05 3.32
CA THR A 14 16.63 8.44 3.33
C THR A 14 18.14 8.54 3.19
N SER A 15 18.64 9.69 2.71
CA SER A 15 20.07 9.92 2.51
C SER A 15 20.87 9.97 3.82
N ASP A 16 20.20 10.23 4.95
CA ASP A 16 20.78 10.23 6.29
C ASP A 16 20.74 8.86 6.99
N GLY A 17 20.45 7.79 6.22
CA GLY A 17 20.56 6.40 6.68
C GLY A 17 19.40 5.91 7.54
N ASN A 18 18.21 6.43 7.31
CA ASN A 18 16.99 5.94 7.95
C ASN A 18 16.05 5.26 6.93
N ILE A 19 15.21 4.35 7.42
CA ILE A 19 13.99 3.98 6.74
C ILE A 19 12.86 4.86 7.27
N GLU A 20 12.13 5.49 6.36
CA GLU A 20 10.99 6.36 6.66
C GLU A 20 9.71 5.71 6.16
N ILE A 21 8.70 5.66 7.01
CA ILE A 21 7.34 5.23 6.67
C ILE A 21 6.43 6.43 6.87
N SER A 22 5.69 6.80 5.85
CA SER A 22 4.84 7.97 5.84
C SER A 22 3.53 7.74 5.08
N ILE A 23 2.56 8.61 5.30
CA ILE A 23 1.30 8.63 4.58
C ILE A 23 1.40 9.68 3.46
N ALA A 24 1.21 9.24 2.22
CA ALA A 24 1.17 10.11 1.06
C ALA A 24 -0.27 10.31 0.59
N THR A 25 -0.56 11.52 0.12
CA THR A 25 -1.76 11.79 -0.66
C THR A 25 -1.45 11.49 -2.13
N VAL A 26 -2.26 10.65 -2.75
CA VAL A 26 -2.12 10.22 -4.15
C VAL A 26 -3.43 10.41 -4.89
N GLU A 27 -3.40 10.55 -6.20
CA GLU A 27 -4.61 10.56 -7.01
C GLU A 27 -5.29 9.18 -6.97
N ILE A 28 -6.62 9.17 -7.00
CA ILE A 28 -7.39 7.93 -7.19
C ILE A 28 -7.22 7.51 -8.64
N PRO A 29 -6.65 6.33 -8.94
CA PRO A 29 -6.43 5.91 -10.31
C PRO A 29 -7.76 5.58 -11.00
N THR A 30 -7.81 5.80 -12.30
CA THR A 30 -8.94 5.39 -13.15
C THR A 30 -8.65 4.00 -13.73
N PRO A 31 -9.56 3.02 -13.61
CA PRO A 31 -9.34 1.69 -14.15
C PRO A 31 -9.33 1.71 -15.68
N SER A 32 -8.36 1.03 -16.29
CA SER A 32 -8.34 0.74 -17.72
C SER A 32 -9.38 -0.32 -18.11
N GLU A 33 -9.51 -0.64 -19.38
CA GLU A 33 -10.60 -1.50 -19.92
C GLU A 33 -10.80 -2.83 -19.18
N ASN A 34 -9.69 -3.45 -18.72
CA ASN A 34 -9.68 -4.76 -18.04
C ASN A 34 -9.38 -4.67 -16.55
N GLU A 35 -9.39 -3.48 -15.98
CA GLU A 35 -9.10 -3.25 -14.56
C GLU A 35 -10.35 -2.92 -13.75
N VAL A 36 -10.22 -3.08 -12.47
CA VAL A 36 -11.19 -2.64 -11.46
C VAL A 36 -10.53 -1.65 -10.51
N LEU A 37 -11.30 -0.71 -9.99
CA LEU A 37 -10.94 0.12 -8.85
C LEU A 37 -11.53 -0.51 -7.59
N VAL A 38 -10.66 -0.95 -6.70
CA VAL A 38 -11.06 -1.53 -5.40
C VAL A 38 -10.86 -0.47 -4.32
N LYS A 39 -11.92 -0.21 -3.54
CA LYS A 39 -11.82 0.48 -2.26
C LYS A 39 -11.34 -0.56 -1.25
N ILE A 40 -10.09 -0.45 -0.82
CA ILE A 40 -9.49 -1.37 0.14
C ILE A 40 -10.04 -1.08 1.54
N GLU A 41 -10.53 -2.10 2.21
CA GLU A 41 -11.14 -2.02 3.55
C GLU A 41 -10.29 -2.74 4.60
N ALA A 42 -9.52 -3.75 4.18
CA ALA A 42 -8.61 -4.49 5.04
C ALA A 42 -7.35 -4.92 4.27
N SER A 43 -6.21 -4.91 4.95
CA SER A 43 -4.94 -5.45 4.45
C SER A 43 -4.21 -6.12 5.60
N PRO A 44 -3.79 -7.39 5.45
CA PRO A 44 -3.01 -8.07 6.47
C PRO A 44 -1.59 -7.49 6.51
N ILE A 45 -0.90 -7.67 7.64
CA ILE A 45 0.53 -7.44 7.76
C ILE A 45 1.20 -8.81 7.74
N ASN A 46 1.68 -9.22 6.57
CA ASN A 46 2.37 -10.49 6.39
C ASN A 46 3.88 -10.35 6.62
N PRO A 47 4.60 -11.44 6.92
CA PRO A 47 6.07 -11.39 7.02
C PRO A 47 6.75 -10.81 5.76
N SER A 48 6.17 -11.01 4.56
CA SER A 48 6.66 -10.45 3.31
C SER A 48 6.55 -8.92 3.23
N ASP A 49 5.61 -8.31 3.94
CA ASP A 49 5.47 -6.84 4.01
C ASP A 49 6.59 -6.20 4.82
N LEU A 50 7.13 -6.92 5.81
CA LEU A 50 8.22 -6.44 6.65
C LEU A 50 9.47 -6.08 5.84
N GLY A 51 9.65 -6.67 4.67
CA GLY A 51 10.75 -6.39 3.77
C GLY A 51 10.88 -4.91 3.38
N LEU A 52 9.76 -4.22 3.18
CA LEU A 52 9.73 -2.79 2.88
C LEU A 52 9.47 -1.90 4.09
N LEU A 53 8.99 -2.48 5.19
CA LEU A 53 8.65 -1.75 6.40
C LEU A 53 9.85 -1.59 7.34
N VAL A 54 10.40 -2.70 7.83
CA VAL A 54 11.31 -2.69 8.97
C VAL A 54 12.54 -3.59 8.83
N SER A 55 12.65 -4.42 7.79
CA SER A 55 13.73 -5.42 7.69
C SER A 55 15.13 -4.84 7.63
N PHE A 56 15.27 -3.57 7.33
CA PHE A 56 16.55 -2.88 7.28
C PHE A 56 16.88 -2.13 8.56
N ALA A 57 15.99 -2.10 9.56
CA ALA A 57 16.21 -1.42 10.82
C ALA A 57 17.37 -2.05 11.60
N ALA A 58 18.19 -1.20 12.21
CA ALA A 58 19.29 -1.65 13.08
C ALA A 58 18.75 -2.23 14.39
N ASP A 59 17.81 -1.53 14.97
CA ASP A 59 17.08 -1.89 16.18
C ASP A 59 15.77 -1.11 16.25
N PHE A 60 14.80 -1.60 17.03
CA PHE A 60 13.53 -0.92 17.21
C PHE A 60 13.59 0.23 18.23
N ASP A 61 14.64 0.30 19.05
CA ASP A 61 14.84 1.41 19.99
C ASP A 61 15.16 2.72 19.24
N SER A 62 15.60 2.62 17.98
CA SER A 62 15.81 3.78 17.11
C SER A 62 14.52 4.37 16.54
N LEU A 63 13.36 3.74 16.77
CA LEU A 63 12.08 4.22 16.26
C LEU A 63 11.75 5.60 16.81
N SER A 64 11.50 6.52 15.91
CA SER A 64 10.94 7.83 16.21
C SER A 64 9.68 8.06 15.40
N VAL A 65 8.66 8.60 16.05
CA VAL A 65 7.38 8.94 15.39
C VAL A 65 7.13 10.43 15.58
N THR A 66 6.90 11.14 14.51
CA THR A 66 6.61 12.58 14.48
C THR A 66 5.32 12.85 13.71
N GLY A 67 4.76 14.04 13.91
CA GLY A 67 3.49 14.42 13.28
C GLY A 67 2.28 13.76 13.93
N SER A 68 1.12 13.95 13.33
CA SER A 68 -0.14 13.35 13.76
C SER A 68 -1.09 13.20 12.57
N GLY A 69 -2.04 12.25 12.65
CA GLY A 69 -2.95 11.96 11.55
C GLY A 69 -2.20 11.65 10.25
N ASP A 70 -2.60 12.27 9.16
CA ASP A 70 -1.98 12.08 7.83
C ASP A 70 -0.54 12.61 7.72
N ALA A 71 -0.11 13.46 8.65
CA ALA A 71 1.27 13.97 8.72
C ALA A 71 2.20 13.08 9.58
N THR A 72 1.74 11.91 10.00
CA THR A 72 2.54 10.98 10.78
C THR A 72 3.69 10.42 9.94
N VAL A 73 4.88 10.48 10.51
CA VAL A 73 6.12 9.93 9.93
C VAL A 73 6.82 9.09 10.98
N ALA A 74 7.10 7.82 10.66
CA ALA A 74 7.90 6.93 11.48
C ALA A 74 9.27 6.73 10.82
N LYS A 75 10.34 6.86 11.61
CA LYS A 75 11.73 6.66 11.15
C LYS A 75 12.46 5.67 12.06
N MET A 76 13.28 4.84 11.44
CA MET A 76 14.21 3.94 12.13
C MET A 76 15.57 3.99 11.45
N LYS A 77 16.64 3.87 12.23
CA LYS A 77 18.01 3.78 11.68
C LYS A 77 18.19 2.48 10.93
N ILE A 78 18.77 2.58 9.75
CA ILE A 78 19.16 1.41 8.94
C ILE A 78 20.43 0.80 9.53
N ASN A 79 20.49 -0.54 9.53
CA ASN A 79 21.72 -1.25 9.87
C ASN A 79 22.86 -0.78 8.95
N PRO A 80 23.96 -0.23 9.49
CA PRO A 80 25.07 0.30 8.69
C PRO A 80 25.63 -0.69 7.67
N ALA A 81 25.62 -1.99 7.98
CA ALA A 81 26.07 -3.04 7.06
C ALA A 81 25.23 -3.16 5.78
N LEU A 82 23.96 -2.68 5.83
CA LEU A 82 23.01 -2.79 4.70
C LEU A 82 22.95 -1.52 3.85
N ILE A 83 23.48 -0.39 4.31
CA ILE A 83 23.41 0.91 3.61
C ILE A 83 23.96 0.79 2.19
N GLY A 84 25.06 0.07 2.01
CA GLY A 84 25.68 -0.14 0.68
C GLY A 84 24.74 -0.82 -0.31
N ALA A 85 24.02 -1.84 0.13
CA ALA A 85 23.06 -2.59 -0.68
C ALA A 85 21.79 -1.78 -1.00
N LEU A 86 21.47 -0.78 -0.18
CA LEU A 86 20.26 0.04 -0.31
C LEU A 86 20.47 1.33 -1.11
N LYS A 87 21.65 1.58 -1.66
CA LYS A 87 21.96 2.81 -2.43
C LYS A 87 20.95 3.10 -3.54
N GLY A 88 20.48 2.07 -4.24
CA GLY A 88 19.48 2.22 -5.29
C GLY A 88 18.07 2.58 -4.79
N ARG A 89 17.83 2.46 -3.48
CA ARG A 89 16.55 2.82 -2.85
C ARG A 89 16.53 4.21 -2.22
N VAL A 90 17.69 4.86 -2.10
CA VAL A 90 17.77 6.20 -1.50
C VAL A 90 16.92 7.19 -2.29
N GLY A 91 16.01 7.87 -1.60
CA GLY A 91 15.06 8.80 -2.20
C GLY A 91 13.92 8.16 -3.00
N GLN A 92 13.88 6.82 -3.10
CA GLN A 92 12.79 6.12 -3.78
C GLN A 92 11.65 5.86 -2.79
N SER A 93 10.58 6.65 -2.89
CA SER A 93 9.35 6.42 -2.14
C SER A 93 8.55 5.30 -2.81
N MET A 94 8.36 4.19 -2.10
CA MET A 94 7.70 2.97 -2.62
C MET A 94 6.41 2.69 -1.87
N PRO A 95 5.31 2.38 -2.57
CA PRO A 95 4.09 1.90 -1.93
C PRO A 95 4.32 0.50 -1.35
N ILE A 96 3.60 0.17 -0.29
CA ILE A 96 3.75 -1.09 0.45
C ILE A 96 2.42 -1.83 0.60
N GLY A 97 2.50 -3.07 1.10
CA GLY A 97 1.38 -3.99 1.25
C GLY A 97 1.23 -4.91 0.05
N ASN A 98 1.16 -6.24 0.29
CA ASN A 98 1.11 -7.23 -0.78
C ASN A 98 -0.30 -7.72 -1.07
N GLU A 99 -1.17 -7.74 -0.07
CA GLU A 99 -2.51 -8.29 -0.12
C GLU A 99 -3.51 -7.37 0.53
N GLY A 100 -4.77 -7.47 0.13
CA GLY A 100 -5.87 -6.73 0.70
C GLY A 100 -7.22 -7.30 0.31
N ALA A 101 -8.26 -6.76 0.88
CA ALA A 101 -9.64 -7.04 0.52
C ALA A 101 -10.46 -5.75 0.56
N GLY A 102 -11.51 -5.73 -0.22
CA GLY A 102 -12.40 -4.56 -0.29
C GLY A 102 -13.50 -4.72 -1.33
N VAL A 103 -14.13 -3.63 -1.68
CA VAL A 103 -15.25 -3.60 -2.62
C VAL A 103 -14.83 -2.95 -3.93
N VAL A 104 -15.21 -3.56 -5.05
CA VAL A 104 -15.03 -2.96 -6.38
C VAL A 104 -16.01 -1.79 -6.51
N VAL A 105 -15.48 -0.57 -6.66
CA VAL A 105 -16.28 0.67 -6.73
C VAL A 105 -16.36 1.25 -8.14
N ASP A 106 -15.44 0.88 -9.02
CA ASP A 106 -15.44 1.25 -10.44
C ASP A 106 -14.72 0.17 -11.26
N ALA A 107 -14.96 0.12 -12.58
CA ALA A 107 -14.36 -0.87 -13.44
C ALA A 107 -14.36 -0.42 -14.92
N GLY A 108 -13.33 -0.86 -15.64
CA GLY A 108 -13.26 -0.72 -17.07
C GLY A 108 -14.36 -1.51 -17.78
N VAL A 109 -14.53 -1.24 -19.07
CA VAL A 109 -15.64 -1.74 -19.89
C VAL A 109 -15.80 -3.27 -19.84
N ASN A 110 -14.70 -4.01 -19.76
CA ASN A 110 -14.67 -5.47 -19.73
C ASN A 110 -14.84 -6.09 -18.33
N ALA A 111 -14.81 -5.28 -17.27
CA ALA A 111 -14.83 -5.74 -15.89
C ALA A 111 -16.05 -5.24 -15.08
N LYS A 112 -16.99 -4.57 -15.71
CA LYS A 112 -18.16 -3.95 -15.05
C LYS A 112 -19.01 -4.91 -14.22
N GLY A 113 -19.01 -6.21 -14.57
CA GLY A 113 -19.73 -7.23 -13.80
C GLY A 113 -19.19 -7.46 -12.38
N LEU A 114 -18.01 -6.89 -12.05
CA LEU A 114 -17.42 -6.97 -10.70
C LEU A 114 -17.82 -5.80 -9.79
N ILE A 115 -18.41 -4.74 -10.31
CA ILE A 115 -18.82 -3.57 -9.51
C ILE A 115 -19.77 -4.02 -8.39
N GLY A 116 -19.47 -3.57 -7.17
CA GLY A 116 -20.22 -3.92 -5.95
C GLY A 116 -19.83 -5.26 -5.33
N LYS A 117 -18.94 -6.05 -5.95
CA LYS A 117 -18.47 -7.31 -5.38
C LYS A 117 -17.39 -7.07 -4.33
N THR A 118 -17.43 -7.83 -3.23
CA THR A 118 -16.32 -7.96 -2.29
C THR A 118 -15.28 -8.88 -2.90
N VAL A 119 -14.01 -8.44 -2.89
CA VAL A 119 -12.90 -9.17 -3.52
C VAL A 119 -11.70 -9.22 -2.59
N GLY A 120 -11.02 -10.37 -2.56
CA GLY A 120 -9.66 -10.49 -2.09
C GLY A 120 -8.70 -10.21 -3.25
N VAL A 121 -7.62 -9.48 -2.99
CA VAL A 121 -6.68 -9.02 -4.02
C VAL A 121 -5.23 -9.17 -3.58
N ALA A 122 -4.36 -9.45 -4.54
CA ALA A 122 -2.92 -9.45 -4.37
C ALA A 122 -2.26 -8.69 -5.53
N GLY A 123 -1.12 -8.03 -5.29
CA GLY A 123 -0.42 -7.33 -6.37
C GLY A 123 0.34 -6.08 -5.94
N GLY A 124 0.59 -5.90 -4.66
CA GLY A 124 1.37 -4.79 -4.12
C GLY A 124 0.58 -3.48 -3.97
N ALA A 125 1.14 -2.56 -3.20
CA ALA A 125 0.57 -1.25 -2.90
C ALA A 125 -0.81 -1.31 -2.20
N MET A 126 -1.05 -2.33 -1.38
CA MET A 126 -2.35 -2.56 -0.76
C MET A 126 -2.57 -1.75 0.53
N TYR A 127 -1.54 -1.13 1.10
CA TYR A 127 -1.73 -0.17 2.19
C TYR A 127 -2.14 1.18 1.62
N SER A 128 -3.27 1.17 0.91
CA SER A 128 -3.89 2.29 0.20
C SER A 128 -5.40 2.25 0.42
N LEU A 129 -6.07 3.41 0.35
CA LEU A 129 -7.54 3.42 0.38
C LEU A 129 -8.16 2.93 -0.94
N TYR A 130 -7.47 3.14 -2.07
CA TYR A 130 -7.93 2.71 -3.39
C TYR A 130 -6.79 2.10 -4.19
N ARG A 131 -7.12 1.09 -4.97
CA ARG A 131 -6.16 0.40 -5.83
C ARG A 131 -6.80 -0.04 -7.16
N CYS A 132 -6.20 0.32 -8.30
CA CYS A 132 -6.53 -0.30 -9.60
C CYS A 132 -5.74 -1.59 -9.77
N LEU A 133 -6.41 -2.62 -10.26
CA LEU A 133 -5.87 -3.97 -10.46
C LEU A 133 -6.52 -4.62 -11.67
N PRO A 134 -5.82 -5.50 -12.40
CA PRO A 134 -6.45 -6.36 -13.38
C PRO A 134 -7.60 -7.15 -12.75
N ALA A 135 -8.74 -7.22 -13.42
CA ALA A 135 -9.91 -7.98 -12.95
C ALA A 135 -9.58 -9.44 -12.63
N THR A 136 -8.60 -10.02 -13.35
CA THR A 136 -8.10 -11.37 -13.15
C THR A 136 -7.31 -11.56 -11.84
N SER A 137 -6.89 -10.48 -11.19
CA SER A 137 -6.21 -10.50 -9.88
C SER A 137 -7.19 -10.47 -8.71
N CYS A 138 -8.49 -10.41 -8.98
CA CYS A 138 -9.54 -10.34 -7.98
C CYS A 138 -10.15 -11.72 -7.72
N LEU A 139 -10.11 -12.15 -6.47
CA LEU A 139 -10.85 -13.32 -5.99
C LEU A 139 -12.20 -12.83 -5.44
N VAL A 140 -13.28 -13.11 -6.18
CA VAL A 140 -14.64 -12.73 -5.75
C VAL A 140 -15.02 -13.56 -4.54
N MET A 141 -15.41 -12.89 -3.46
CA MET A 141 -15.85 -13.53 -2.23
C MET A 141 -17.33 -13.92 -2.30
N ASN A 142 -17.73 -14.90 -1.49
CA ASN A 142 -19.15 -15.28 -1.38
C ASN A 142 -19.99 -14.13 -0.83
N GLU A 143 -21.27 -14.11 -1.17
CA GLU A 143 -22.22 -13.15 -0.61
C GLU A 143 -22.22 -13.20 0.92
N GLY A 144 -22.21 -12.02 1.56
CA GLY A 144 -22.16 -11.88 3.01
C GLY A 144 -20.78 -12.06 3.64
N THR A 145 -19.72 -12.31 2.84
CA THR A 145 -18.34 -12.32 3.35
C THR A 145 -17.88 -10.90 3.64
N SER A 146 -17.33 -10.68 4.84
CA SER A 146 -16.64 -9.43 5.19
C SER A 146 -15.27 -9.35 4.51
N SER A 147 -14.81 -8.14 4.22
CA SER A 147 -13.44 -7.87 3.77
C SER A 147 -12.40 -7.94 4.91
N ALA A 148 -12.87 -7.98 6.15
CA ALA A 148 -12.05 -8.05 7.38
C ALA A 148 -12.43 -9.26 8.24
#